data_facaff159a32c7286d48ae63b2202e40
#
_entry.id   facaff159a32c7286d48ae63b2202e40
#
_cell.length_a   1.000
_cell.length_b   1.000
_cell.length_c   1.000
_cell.angle_alpha   90.00
_cell.angle_beta   90.00
_cell.angle_gamma   90.00
#
_symmetry.space_group_name_H-M   'P 1'
#
loop_
_entity.id
_entity.type
_entity.pdbx_description
1 polymer ?
#
loop_
_entity_poly.entity_id
_entity_poly.type
_entity_poly.pdbx_seq_one_letter_code
_entity_poly.pdbx_strand_id
1 'polypeptide(L)'
;MRRFVFFLTIGILLSGCSMIPEFKRPFAPIPKEWPKGDAYSSIKYDELPLATDLRWNEFLIDENLKKIVELALSHNRDLKLSALNVEAFSAYYGIKRAELLPHLDLVGVGQRERTPSDLSQTGRAKISSRYSLSIGMSQWEIDLFGRLRSLKEMALEEYLAKEETLRAVRLSLISAVATCYYLYGLDRENLKLAEETLRNREEMYELVKRRXXXGISSEIDVLRAKTQLEVAKEAIARYKQILAQDKNNLDLLTGEVVPMELLPEGLKELKPPLDISPGLSSDILLMRPDVMAAEHMLKAYNAQIGAARAAFFPRISLTTLLGTASRELSGLFGSGSKSWNFQPQVIMPIFDARVYEAHRAAKIEREIALANYEKTIQVAFREVSDVLAVKGTVCEQKNATLSLVDSLRKTYGLAKIRYENGIDNYLSVLDVQRSLF
;
A
#
# COMPACT_ATOMS: atom_id res chain seq x y z
N MET A 1 -57.36 -9.48 4.93
CA MET A 1 -56.78 -8.56 5.92
C MET A 1 -55.77 -9.24 6.85
N ARG A 2 -56.12 -10.35 7.56
CA ARG A 2 -55.19 -11.06 8.47
C ARG A 2 -53.87 -11.51 7.83
N ARG A 3 -53.89 -12.03 6.59
CA ARG A 3 -52.70 -12.44 5.86
C ARG A 3 -51.83 -11.25 5.45
N PHE A 4 -52.46 -10.13 5.06
CA PHE A 4 -51.76 -8.91 4.66
C PHE A 4 -51.08 -8.25 5.88
N VAL A 5 -51.78 -8.22 7.01
CA VAL A 5 -51.21 -7.71 8.28
C VAL A 5 -50.05 -8.60 8.73
N PHE A 6 -50.15 -9.92 8.57
CA PHE A 6 -49.09 -10.89 8.91
C PHE A 6 -47.84 -10.66 8.02
N PHE A 7 -48.00 -10.46 6.71
CA PHE A 7 -46.88 -10.15 5.81
C PHE A 7 -46.30 -8.77 6.08
N LEU A 8 -47.12 -7.78 6.43
CA LEU A 8 -46.66 -6.45 6.77
C LEU A 8 -45.87 -6.45 8.10
N THR A 9 -46.33 -7.19 9.10
CA THR A 9 -45.60 -7.33 10.39
C THR A 9 -44.28 -8.09 10.20
N ILE A 10 -44.25 -9.11 9.35
CA ILE A 10 -42.99 -9.80 8.99
C ILE A 10 -42.05 -8.85 8.25
N GLY A 11 -42.55 -8.02 7.34
CA GLY A 11 -41.76 -7.01 6.61
C GLY A 11 -41.14 -5.98 7.55
N ILE A 12 -41.90 -5.51 8.55
CA ILE A 12 -41.42 -4.55 9.55
C ILE A 12 -40.38 -5.23 10.49
N LEU A 13 -40.58 -6.49 10.83
CA LEU A 13 -39.62 -7.24 11.64
C LEU A 13 -38.31 -7.51 10.90
N LEU A 14 -38.35 -7.63 9.58
CA LEU A 14 -37.17 -7.81 8.73
C LEU A 14 -36.36 -6.52 8.52
N SER A 15 -36.95 -5.35 8.76
CA SER A 15 -36.23 -4.06 8.73
C SER A 15 -35.58 -3.74 10.09
N GLY A 16 -35.06 -4.74 10.76
CA GLY A 16 -34.48 -4.64 12.10
C GLY A 16 -33.46 -3.49 12.27
N CYS A 17 -33.41 -2.93 13.47
CA CYS A 17 -32.55 -1.80 13.83
C CYS A 17 -31.07 -2.12 13.63
N SER A 18 -30.34 -1.23 12.97
CA SER A 18 -28.90 -1.26 12.96
C SER A 18 -28.37 -0.68 14.28
N MET A 19 -27.42 -1.38 14.90
CA MET A 19 -26.75 -0.92 16.13
C MET A 19 -25.43 -0.18 15.80
N ILE A 20 -25.11 0.00 14.52
CA ILE A 20 -23.91 0.71 14.07
C ILE A 20 -24.08 2.20 14.48
N PRO A 21 -23.08 2.81 15.17
CA PRO A 21 -23.11 4.23 15.44
C PRO A 21 -23.10 5.04 14.14
N GLU A 22 -23.80 6.18 14.13
CA GLU A 22 -23.76 7.10 13.00
C GLU A 22 -22.31 7.51 12.72
N PHE A 23 -21.84 7.28 11.52
CA PHE A 23 -20.48 7.68 11.11
C PHE A 23 -20.48 9.15 10.72
N LYS A 24 -19.59 9.91 11.36
CA LYS A 24 -19.30 11.30 10.98
C LYS A 24 -17.83 11.38 10.65
N ARG A 25 -17.52 11.87 9.43
CA ARG A 25 -16.12 12.03 9.00
C ARG A 25 -15.41 12.97 10.00
N PRO A 26 -14.31 12.52 10.61
CA PRO A 26 -13.54 13.39 11.52
C PRO A 26 -12.92 14.58 10.78
N PHE A 27 -12.66 15.65 11.49
CA PHE A 27 -11.92 16.79 10.94
C PHE A 27 -10.48 16.38 10.65
N ALA A 28 -9.94 16.81 9.51
CA ALA A 28 -8.54 16.59 9.18
C ALA A 28 -7.65 17.42 10.14
N PRO A 29 -6.72 16.80 10.87
CA PRO A 29 -5.86 17.50 11.84
C PRO A 29 -4.67 18.21 11.16
N ILE A 30 -4.95 18.99 10.11
CA ILE A 30 -3.95 19.70 9.28
C ILE A 30 -4.47 21.09 8.95
N PRO A 31 -3.58 22.07 8.66
CA PRO A 31 -4.01 23.37 8.16
C PRO A 31 -4.72 23.25 6.82
N LYS A 32 -5.67 24.13 6.55
CA LYS A 32 -6.40 24.18 5.27
C LYS A 32 -5.55 24.71 4.12
N GLU A 33 -4.55 25.51 4.43
CA GLU A 33 -3.63 26.11 3.44
C GLU A 33 -2.26 25.45 3.52
N TRP A 34 -1.55 25.44 2.40
CA TRP A 34 -0.19 24.97 2.34
C TRP A 34 0.76 25.92 3.10
N PRO A 35 1.93 25.44 3.56
CA PRO A 35 2.87 26.30 4.27
C PRO A 35 3.31 27.51 3.42
N LYS A 36 3.62 28.61 4.09
CA LYS A 36 4.09 29.87 3.49
C LYS A 36 5.47 30.23 4.05
N GLY A 37 6.22 31.02 3.33
CA GLY A 37 7.55 31.48 3.73
C GLY A 37 8.54 31.40 2.57
N ASP A 38 9.80 31.69 2.85
CA ASP A 38 10.85 31.86 1.83
C ASP A 38 10.98 30.64 0.90
N ALA A 39 10.91 29.42 1.47
CA ALA A 39 11.03 28.18 0.70
C ALA A 39 9.85 27.91 -0.25
N TYR A 40 8.74 28.64 -0.10
CA TYR A 40 7.51 28.43 -0.89
C TYR A 40 7.14 29.61 -1.79
N SER A 41 7.92 30.68 -1.75
CA SER A 41 7.58 31.98 -2.37
C SER A 41 7.49 31.94 -3.90
N SER A 42 8.19 31.03 -4.56
CA SER A 42 8.23 30.92 -6.02
C SER A 42 7.14 30.01 -6.60
N ILE A 43 6.28 29.40 -5.76
CA ILE A 43 5.27 28.42 -6.20
C ILE A 43 4.06 29.15 -6.77
N LYS A 44 3.67 28.77 -7.99
CA LYS A 44 2.47 29.30 -8.66
C LYS A 44 1.35 28.26 -8.51
N TYR A 45 0.33 28.60 -7.75
CA TYR A 45 -0.78 27.67 -7.44
C TYR A 45 -1.87 27.66 -8.52
N ASP A 46 -2.08 28.77 -9.23
CA ASP A 46 -3.27 28.98 -10.06
C ASP A 46 -3.07 28.76 -11.57
N GLU A 47 -1.84 28.64 -12.04
CA GLU A 47 -1.51 28.60 -13.48
C GLU A 47 -1.33 27.18 -14.05
N LEU A 48 -1.33 26.16 -13.21
CA LEU A 48 -0.99 24.78 -13.57
C LEU A 48 -2.18 23.85 -13.39
N PRO A 49 -2.26 22.75 -14.17
CA PRO A 49 -3.32 21.77 -13.98
C PRO A 49 -3.24 21.13 -12.61
N LEU A 50 -4.41 20.78 -12.05
CA LEU A 50 -4.48 20.11 -10.76
C LEU A 50 -4.02 18.64 -10.89
N ALA A 51 -3.34 18.15 -9.88
CA ALA A 51 -2.86 16.76 -9.82
C ALA A 51 -4.02 15.75 -9.96
N THR A 52 -5.22 16.10 -9.46
CA THR A 52 -6.43 15.24 -9.53
C THR A 52 -7.01 15.10 -10.93
N ASP A 53 -6.69 16.03 -11.83
CA ASP A 53 -7.33 16.11 -13.16
C ASP A 53 -6.52 15.33 -14.22
N LEU A 54 -5.34 14.85 -13.86
CA LEU A 54 -4.41 14.21 -14.79
C LEU A 54 -4.32 12.70 -14.53
N ARG A 55 -4.26 11.95 -15.63
CA ARG A 55 -3.85 10.55 -15.59
C ARG A 55 -2.33 10.46 -15.56
N TRP A 56 -1.80 9.34 -15.07
CA TRP A 56 -0.34 9.14 -14.99
C TRP A 56 0.36 9.29 -16.37
N ASN A 57 -0.30 8.82 -17.45
CA ASN A 57 0.25 8.88 -18.81
C ASN A 57 0.15 10.28 -19.45
N GLU A 58 -0.60 11.18 -18.84
CA GLU A 58 -0.62 12.60 -19.17
C GLU A 58 0.44 13.36 -18.38
N PHE A 59 0.63 12.95 -17.11
CA PHE A 59 1.66 13.51 -16.22
C PHE A 59 3.07 13.14 -16.65
N LEU A 60 3.33 11.86 -16.98
CA LEU A 60 4.62 11.42 -17.53
C LEU A 60 4.61 11.67 -19.04
N ILE A 61 5.56 12.45 -19.54
CA ILE A 61 5.63 12.82 -20.97
C ILE A 61 6.72 12.07 -21.75
N ASP A 62 7.60 11.32 -21.04
CA ASP A 62 8.66 10.51 -21.66
C ASP A 62 8.06 9.20 -22.17
N GLU A 63 8.11 8.99 -23.49
CA GLU A 63 7.48 7.83 -24.16
C GLU A 63 8.15 6.50 -23.78
N ASN A 64 9.47 6.47 -23.58
CA ASN A 64 10.16 5.26 -23.15
C ASN A 64 9.79 4.92 -21.71
N LEU A 65 9.74 5.91 -20.83
CA LEU A 65 9.28 5.74 -19.45
C LEU A 65 7.84 5.21 -19.42
N LYS A 66 6.94 5.75 -20.25
CA LYS A 66 5.54 5.25 -20.33
C LYS A 66 5.50 3.76 -20.64
N LYS A 67 6.29 3.30 -21.61
CA LYS A 67 6.36 1.88 -21.99
C LYS A 67 6.86 1.02 -20.81
N ILE A 68 7.87 1.48 -20.07
CA ILE A 68 8.41 0.77 -18.91
C ILE A 68 7.33 0.71 -17.78
N VAL A 69 6.60 1.80 -17.57
CA VAL A 69 5.48 1.83 -16.60
C VAL A 69 4.39 0.84 -17.02
N GLU A 70 4.05 0.76 -18.31
CA GLU A 70 3.06 -0.20 -18.82
C GLU A 70 3.49 -1.65 -18.57
N LEU A 71 4.78 -1.95 -18.79
CA LEU A 71 5.35 -3.27 -18.44
C LEU A 71 5.18 -3.56 -16.94
N ALA A 72 5.52 -2.58 -16.09
CA ALA A 72 5.38 -2.73 -14.65
C ALA A 72 3.92 -2.96 -14.25
N LEU A 73 2.98 -2.18 -14.77
CA LEU A 73 1.55 -2.31 -14.48
C LEU A 73 0.99 -3.66 -14.92
N SER A 74 1.58 -4.28 -15.94
CA SER A 74 1.15 -5.58 -16.48
C SER A 74 1.74 -6.77 -15.75
N HIS A 75 2.97 -6.66 -15.27
CA HIS A 75 3.75 -7.84 -14.84
C HIS A 75 4.27 -7.76 -13.40
N ASN A 76 4.19 -6.60 -12.72
CA ASN A 76 4.69 -6.48 -11.36
C ASN A 76 3.97 -7.42 -10.40
N ARG A 77 4.73 -8.18 -9.60
CA ARG A 77 4.18 -9.20 -8.69
C ARG A 77 3.52 -8.60 -7.45
N ASP A 78 4.00 -7.47 -6.94
CA ASP A 78 3.40 -6.81 -5.77
C ASP A 78 2.03 -6.22 -6.13
N LEU A 79 1.90 -5.65 -7.34
CA LEU A 79 0.61 -5.17 -7.84
C LEU A 79 -0.37 -6.34 -8.01
N LYS A 80 0.09 -7.47 -8.55
CA LYS A 80 -0.72 -8.69 -8.68
C LYS A 80 -1.15 -9.22 -7.30
N LEU A 81 -0.23 -9.26 -6.32
CA LEU A 81 -0.56 -9.67 -4.94
C LEU A 81 -1.64 -8.74 -4.35
N SER A 82 -1.51 -7.43 -4.56
CA SER A 82 -2.50 -6.47 -4.07
C SER A 82 -3.87 -6.69 -4.73
N ALA A 83 -3.91 -6.98 -6.03
CA ALA A 83 -5.16 -7.28 -6.76
C ALA A 83 -5.81 -8.57 -6.23
N LEU A 84 -5.02 -9.62 -6.00
CA LEU A 84 -5.52 -10.88 -5.41
C LEU A 84 -6.06 -10.68 -3.99
N ASN A 85 -5.46 -9.78 -3.22
CA ASN A 85 -5.97 -9.40 -1.89
C ASN A 85 -7.35 -8.74 -2.00
N VAL A 86 -7.58 -7.90 -3.01
CA VAL A 86 -8.91 -7.32 -3.26
C VAL A 86 -9.93 -8.43 -3.54
N GLU A 87 -9.59 -9.40 -4.39
CA GLU A 87 -10.47 -10.55 -4.71
C GLU A 87 -10.76 -11.39 -3.45
N ALA A 88 -9.74 -11.63 -2.60
CA ALA A 88 -9.91 -12.37 -1.34
C ALA A 88 -10.88 -11.64 -0.40
N PHE A 89 -10.73 -10.34 -0.22
CA PHE A 89 -11.62 -9.55 0.64
C PHE A 89 -13.03 -9.43 0.05
N SER A 90 -13.17 -9.38 -1.27
CA SER A 90 -14.47 -9.47 -1.95
C SER A 90 -15.17 -10.80 -1.61
N ALA A 91 -14.42 -11.91 -1.60
CA ALA A 91 -14.95 -13.23 -1.23
C ALA A 91 -15.33 -13.27 0.27
N TYR A 92 -14.53 -12.70 1.17
CA TYR A 92 -14.86 -12.60 2.60
C TYR A 92 -16.14 -11.78 2.81
N TYR A 93 -16.30 -10.66 2.11
CA TYR A 93 -17.55 -9.90 2.13
C TYR A 93 -18.71 -10.78 1.64
N GLY A 94 -18.52 -11.54 0.56
CA GLY A 94 -19.50 -12.50 0.06
C GLY A 94 -19.93 -13.54 1.12
N ILE A 95 -18.96 -14.07 1.89
CA ILE A 95 -19.22 -14.98 2.99
C ILE A 95 -20.10 -14.29 4.06
N LYS A 96 -19.73 -13.06 4.49
CA LYS A 96 -20.49 -12.32 5.51
C LYS A 96 -21.89 -11.96 5.05
N ARG A 97 -22.06 -11.67 3.75
CA ARG A 97 -23.37 -11.44 3.13
C ARG A 97 -24.21 -12.70 3.13
N ALA A 98 -23.60 -13.86 2.84
CA ALA A 98 -24.27 -15.16 2.79
C ALA A 98 -24.73 -15.64 4.18
N GLU A 99 -24.05 -15.24 5.27
CA GLU A 99 -24.47 -15.57 6.65
C GLU A 99 -25.89 -15.05 7.00
N LEU A 100 -26.36 -14.03 6.27
CA LEU A 100 -27.73 -13.50 6.43
C LEU A 100 -28.80 -14.42 5.83
N LEU A 101 -28.43 -15.32 4.92
CA LEU A 101 -29.33 -16.22 4.22
C LEU A 101 -29.37 -17.59 4.90
N PRO A 102 -30.52 -18.27 4.88
CA PRO A 102 -30.58 -19.64 5.38
C PRO A 102 -29.71 -20.55 4.50
N HIS A 103 -29.03 -21.50 5.12
CA HIS A 103 -28.27 -22.55 4.42
C HIS A 103 -28.98 -23.89 4.59
N LEU A 104 -28.84 -24.77 3.62
CA LEU A 104 -29.45 -26.11 3.64
C LEU A 104 -28.36 -27.17 3.68
N ASP A 105 -28.42 -27.99 4.70
CA ASP A 105 -27.48 -29.08 4.92
C ASP A 105 -28.22 -30.42 4.79
N LEU A 106 -27.50 -31.45 4.36
CA LEU A 106 -27.89 -32.84 4.50
C LEU A 106 -27.11 -33.37 5.72
N VAL A 107 -27.85 -33.77 6.74
CA VAL A 107 -27.29 -34.18 8.04
C VAL A 107 -27.58 -35.64 8.28
N GLY A 108 -26.55 -36.48 8.34
CA GLY A 108 -26.64 -37.89 8.73
C GLY A 108 -26.09 -38.07 10.15
N VAL A 109 -26.86 -38.71 11.05
CA VAL A 109 -26.43 -38.98 12.40
C VAL A 109 -26.65 -40.45 12.72
N GLY A 110 -25.60 -41.12 13.22
CA GLY A 110 -25.69 -42.44 13.85
C GLY A 110 -25.24 -42.31 15.30
N GLN A 111 -26.13 -42.65 16.24
CA GLN A 111 -25.86 -42.61 17.69
C GLN A 111 -26.16 -43.96 18.29
N ARG A 112 -25.28 -44.44 19.15
CA ARG A 112 -25.50 -45.65 19.94
C ARG A 112 -25.06 -45.36 21.37
N GLU A 113 -25.98 -45.55 22.32
CA GLU A 113 -25.80 -45.14 23.70
C GLU A 113 -26.21 -46.28 24.64
N ARG A 114 -25.43 -46.48 25.70
CA ARG A 114 -25.78 -47.35 26.79
C ARG A 114 -26.20 -46.51 28.00
N THR A 115 -27.47 -46.60 28.37
CA THR A 115 -28.02 -45.97 29.57
C THR A 115 -27.85 -46.93 30.74
N PRO A 116 -27.18 -46.58 31.85
CA PRO A 116 -27.06 -47.43 33.04
C PRO A 116 -28.41 -47.65 33.71
N SER A 117 -28.47 -48.65 34.54
CA SER A 117 -29.74 -49.09 35.20
C SER A 117 -30.39 -48.01 36.05
N ASP A 118 -29.59 -47.19 36.73
CA ASP A 118 -30.08 -46.15 37.63
C ASP A 118 -30.66 -44.94 36.89
N LEU A 119 -30.29 -44.76 35.60
CA LEU A 119 -30.83 -43.70 34.72
C LEU A 119 -31.92 -44.21 33.77
N SER A 120 -32.12 -45.51 33.73
CA SER A 120 -33.12 -46.11 32.84
C SER A 120 -34.50 -46.16 33.54
N GLN A 121 -35.55 -45.77 32.81
CA GLN A 121 -36.93 -45.82 33.29
C GLN A 121 -37.39 -47.25 33.72
N THR A 122 -36.74 -48.28 33.21
CA THR A 122 -37.04 -49.66 33.48
C THR A 122 -36.20 -50.27 34.63
N GLY A 123 -35.29 -49.50 35.24
CA GLY A 123 -34.36 -49.99 36.25
C GLY A 123 -33.30 -50.97 35.70
N ARG A 124 -33.18 -51.15 34.41
CA ARG A 124 -32.21 -52.06 33.77
C ARG A 124 -31.36 -51.29 32.76
N ALA A 125 -30.09 -51.64 32.68
CA ALA A 125 -29.20 -51.02 31.65
C ALA A 125 -29.76 -51.33 30.26
N LYS A 126 -29.76 -50.30 29.38
CA LYS A 126 -30.34 -50.40 28.05
C LYS A 126 -29.38 -49.83 27.02
N ILE A 127 -29.22 -50.50 25.91
CA ILE A 127 -28.54 -49.97 24.74
C ILE A 127 -29.61 -49.50 23.74
N SER A 128 -29.50 -48.24 23.31
CA SER A 128 -30.38 -47.65 22.28
C SER A 128 -29.54 -47.17 21.11
N SER A 129 -30.05 -47.36 19.93
CA SER A 129 -29.46 -46.83 18.71
C SER A 129 -30.44 -45.86 18.02
N ARG A 130 -29.93 -44.87 17.31
CA ARG A 130 -30.72 -43.96 16.51
C ARG A 130 -29.90 -43.61 15.26
N TYR A 131 -30.50 -43.78 14.13
CA TYR A 131 -29.97 -43.36 12.85
C TYR A 131 -30.94 -42.37 12.26
N SER A 132 -30.43 -41.27 11.68
CA SER A 132 -31.27 -40.29 10.98
C SER A 132 -30.56 -39.71 9.79
N LEU A 133 -31.34 -39.36 8.76
CA LEU A 133 -30.87 -38.63 7.60
C LEU A 133 -31.90 -37.53 7.31
N SER A 134 -31.47 -36.29 7.39
CA SER A 134 -32.35 -35.11 7.29
C SER A 134 -31.76 -34.04 6.42
N ILE A 135 -32.62 -33.28 5.75
CA ILE A 135 -32.24 -32.05 5.03
C ILE A 135 -32.90 -30.87 5.73
N GLY A 136 -32.18 -29.75 5.83
CA GLY A 136 -32.75 -28.55 6.45
C GLY A 136 -31.70 -27.55 6.89
N MET A 137 -32.15 -26.60 7.70
CA MET A 137 -31.32 -25.54 8.25
C MET A 137 -30.92 -25.90 9.69
N SER A 138 -29.64 -25.74 10.02
CA SER A 138 -29.16 -25.93 11.39
C SER A 138 -28.61 -24.60 11.93
N GLN A 139 -29.24 -24.07 12.98
CA GLN A 139 -28.82 -22.88 13.72
C GLN A 139 -28.72 -21.60 12.86
N TRP A 140 -29.58 -21.45 11.85
CA TRP A 140 -29.62 -20.18 11.08
C TRP A 140 -30.03 -19.03 12.01
N GLU A 141 -29.20 -17.98 12.07
CA GLU A 141 -29.44 -16.80 12.92
C GLU A 141 -30.37 -15.81 12.19
N ILE A 142 -31.47 -15.45 12.87
CA ILE A 142 -32.40 -14.41 12.40
C ILE A 142 -31.92 -13.08 12.98
N ASP A 143 -31.34 -12.23 12.13
CA ASP A 143 -30.63 -11.01 12.56
C ASP A 143 -31.59 -9.84 12.85
N LEU A 144 -32.31 -9.88 14.00
CA LEU A 144 -33.20 -8.81 14.41
C LEU A 144 -32.45 -7.56 14.90
N PHE A 145 -31.30 -7.74 15.55
CA PHE A 145 -30.58 -6.65 16.21
C PHE A 145 -29.34 -6.17 15.41
N GLY A 146 -29.17 -6.64 14.18
CA GLY A 146 -28.17 -6.13 13.27
C GLY A 146 -26.74 -6.63 13.53
N ARG A 147 -26.56 -7.73 14.24
CA ARG A 147 -25.23 -8.31 14.46
C ARG A 147 -24.56 -8.73 13.15
N LEU A 148 -25.27 -9.56 12.38
CA LEU A 148 -24.75 -10.06 11.09
C LEU A 148 -24.65 -8.94 10.06
N ARG A 149 -25.62 -8.01 10.05
CA ARG A 149 -25.58 -6.82 9.16
C ARG A 149 -24.39 -5.93 9.49
N SER A 150 -24.05 -5.78 10.79
CA SER A 150 -22.87 -5.01 11.19
C SER A 150 -21.57 -5.69 10.76
N LEU A 151 -21.46 -7.02 10.87
CA LEU A 151 -20.30 -7.79 10.40
C LEU A 151 -20.19 -7.76 8.87
N LYS A 152 -21.32 -7.79 8.16
CA LYS A 152 -21.35 -7.62 6.70
C LYS A 152 -20.84 -6.22 6.31
N GLU A 153 -21.28 -5.18 7.02
CA GLU A 153 -20.84 -3.80 6.76
C GLU A 153 -19.35 -3.64 7.04
N MET A 154 -18.86 -4.21 8.16
CA MET A 154 -17.43 -4.24 8.45
C MET A 154 -16.63 -4.86 7.30
N ALA A 155 -17.06 -6.04 6.84
CA ALA A 155 -16.39 -6.76 5.74
C ALA A 155 -16.46 -6.00 4.41
N LEU A 156 -17.56 -5.26 4.15
CA LEU A 156 -17.68 -4.39 2.98
C LEU A 156 -16.64 -3.26 3.04
N GLU A 157 -16.53 -2.60 4.19
CA GLU A 157 -15.58 -1.48 4.35
C GLU A 157 -14.12 -1.98 4.29
N GLU A 158 -13.84 -3.18 4.82
CA GLU A 158 -12.52 -3.82 4.67
C GLU A 158 -12.19 -4.11 3.19
N TYR A 159 -13.17 -4.60 2.42
CA TYR A 159 -13.01 -4.83 0.99
C TYR A 159 -12.73 -3.50 0.25
N LEU A 160 -13.49 -2.44 0.55
CA LEU A 160 -13.28 -1.12 -0.07
C LEU A 160 -11.91 -0.53 0.31
N ALA A 161 -11.45 -0.75 1.56
CA ALA A 161 -10.11 -0.35 1.98
C ALA A 161 -9.02 -1.05 1.13
N LYS A 162 -9.22 -2.32 0.77
CA LYS A 162 -8.28 -3.05 -0.10
C LYS A 162 -8.30 -2.53 -1.54
N GLU A 163 -9.45 -2.10 -2.05
CA GLU A 163 -9.55 -1.44 -3.37
C GLU A 163 -8.72 -0.15 -3.40
N GLU A 164 -8.84 0.68 -2.35
CA GLU A 164 -8.05 1.92 -2.25
C GLU A 164 -6.56 1.62 -2.03
N THR A 165 -6.23 0.56 -1.27
CA THR A 165 -4.85 0.10 -1.11
C THR A 165 -4.25 -0.30 -2.47
N LEU A 166 -5.01 -0.99 -3.31
CA LEU A 166 -4.57 -1.35 -4.68
C LEU A 166 -4.26 -0.10 -5.51
N ARG A 167 -5.11 0.94 -5.40
CA ARG A 167 -4.87 2.23 -6.07
C ARG A 167 -3.58 2.88 -5.56
N ALA A 168 -3.34 2.85 -4.25
CA ALA A 168 -2.12 3.39 -3.63
C ALA A 168 -0.88 2.63 -4.11
N VAL A 169 -0.93 1.29 -4.14
CA VAL A 169 0.17 0.43 -4.61
C VAL A 169 0.48 0.73 -6.09
N ARG A 170 -0.56 0.88 -6.92
CA ARG A 170 -0.40 1.23 -8.34
C ARG A 170 0.33 2.57 -8.49
N LEU A 171 -0.06 3.58 -7.72
CA LEU A 171 0.55 4.92 -7.76
C LEU A 171 2.00 4.85 -7.29
N SER A 172 2.28 4.13 -6.20
CA SER A 172 3.63 3.91 -5.68
C SER A 172 4.53 3.20 -6.69
N LEU A 173 4.00 2.21 -7.40
CA LEU A 173 4.75 1.49 -8.44
C LEU A 173 5.14 2.42 -9.58
N ILE A 174 4.20 3.23 -10.08
CA ILE A 174 4.47 4.22 -11.14
C ILE A 174 5.59 5.18 -10.69
N SER A 175 5.49 5.68 -9.46
CA SER A 175 6.49 6.59 -8.88
C SER A 175 7.86 5.91 -8.74
N ALA A 176 7.91 4.67 -8.26
CA ALA A 176 9.14 3.91 -8.08
C ALA A 176 9.84 3.65 -9.43
N VAL A 177 9.07 3.24 -10.45
CA VAL A 177 9.59 3.01 -11.81
C VAL A 177 10.15 4.33 -12.38
N ALA A 178 9.40 5.43 -12.27
CA ALA A 178 9.83 6.73 -12.78
C ALA A 178 11.11 7.20 -12.07
N THR A 179 11.16 7.08 -10.75
CA THR A 179 12.35 7.46 -9.96
C THR A 179 13.56 6.63 -10.38
N CYS A 180 13.41 5.33 -10.50
CA CYS A 180 14.51 4.45 -10.91
C CYS A 180 15.00 4.75 -12.34
N TYR A 181 14.08 5.05 -13.25
CA TYR A 181 14.39 5.45 -14.63
C TYR A 181 15.21 6.76 -14.67
N TYR A 182 14.78 7.77 -13.92
CA TYR A 182 15.51 9.05 -13.86
C TYR A 182 16.87 8.87 -13.17
N LEU A 183 16.97 8.03 -12.14
CA LEU A 183 18.26 7.72 -11.48
C LEU A 183 19.20 7.01 -12.44
N TYR A 184 18.70 6.04 -13.21
CA TYR A 184 19.52 5.36 -14.24
C TYR A 184 20.11 6.37 -15.22
N GLY A 185 19.29 7.32 -15.71
CA GLY A 185 19.77 8.36 -16.64
C GLY A 185 20.80 9.28 -15.99
N LEU A 186 20.62 9.64 -14.73
CA LEU A 186 21.59 10.43 -13.96
C LEU A 186 22.91 9.66 -13.78
N ASP A 187 22.85 8.38 -13.42
CA ASP A 187 24.06 7.58 -13.18
C ASP A 187 24.78 7.20 -14.48
N ARG A 188 24.04 7.13 -15.59
CA ARG A 188 24.63 7.03 -16.92
C ARG A 188 25.45 8.30 -17.25
N GLU A 189 24.94 9.48 -16.92
CA GLU A 189 25.66 10.76 -17.08
C GLU A 189 26.87 10.83 -16.15
N ASN A 190 26.72 10.37 -14.91
CA ASN A 190 27.81 10.29 -13.91
C ASN A 190 28.95 9.38 -14.43
N LEU A 191 28.61 8.26 -15.07
CA LEU A 191 29.61 7.38 -15.69
C LEU A 191 30.37 8.10 -16.80
N LYS A 192 29.66 8.82 -17.68
CA LYS A 192 30.29 9.62 -18.76
C LYS A 192 31.24 10.65 -18.17
N LEU A 193 30.81 11.36 -17.12
CA LEU A 193 31.65 12.37 -16.44
C LEU A 193 32.88 11.72 -15.82
N ALA A 194 32.73 10.53 -15.21
CA ALA A 194 33.87 9.78 -14.62
C ALA A 194 34.88 9.36 -15.71
N GLU A 195 34.39 8.94 -16.88
CA GLU A 195 35.24 8.56 -18.03
C GLU A 195 35.99 9.80 -18.58
N GLU A 196 35.32 10.97 -18.69
CA GLU A 196 35.96 12.26 -19.04
C GLU A 196 37.02 12.63 -17.99
N THR A 197 36.67 12.51 -16.73
CA THR A 197 37.58 12.81 -15.61
C THR A 197 38.82 11.93 -15.69
N LEU A 198 38.65 10.64 -15.97
CA LEU A 198 39.79 9.71 -16.14
C LEU A 198 40.73 10.21 -17.26
N ARG A 199 40.21 10.56 -18.44
CA ARG A 199 41.02 11.08 -19.53
C ARG A 199 41.84 12.32 -19.11
N ASN A 200 41.18 13.25 -18.42
CA ASN A 200 41.84 14.46 -17.91
C ASN A 200 42.94 14.14 -16.87
N ARG A 201 42.71 13.15 -16.00
CA ARG A 201 43.68 12.72 -14.99
C ARG A 201 44.85 11.97 -15.63
N GLU A 202 44.66 11.21 -16.68
CA GLU A 202 45.69 10.53 -17.45
C GLU A 202 46.62 11.55 -18.11
N GLU A 203 46.04 12.54 -18.82
CA GLU A 203 46.81 13.61 -19.43
C GLU A 203 47.69 14.38 -18.41
N MET A 204 47.09 14.73 -17.28
CA MET A 204 47.81 15.45 -16.21
C MET A 204 48.92 14.59 -15.58
N TYR A 205 48.65 13.29 -15.31
CA TYR A 205 49.65 12.35 -14.78
C TYR A 205 50.86 12.26 -15.72
N GLU A 206 50.63 12.10 -17.02
CA GLU A 206 51.70 12.04 -18.03
C GLU A 206 52.46 13.37 -18.15
N LEU A 207 51.80 14.52 -18.02
CA LEU A 207 52.44 15.83 -17.98
C LEU A 207 53.39 15.96 -16.76
N VAL A 208 52.85 15.65 -15.57
CA VAL A 208 53.64 15.74 -14.30
C VAL A 208 54.82 14.76 -14.34
N LYS A 209 54.61 13.55 -14.86
CA LYS A 209 55.63 12.52 -15.01
C LYS A 209 56.75 12.97 -15.97
N ARG A 210 56.43 13.57 -17.09
CA ARG A 210 57.43 14.17 -18.03
C ARG A 210 58.21 15.32 -17.38
N ARG A 211 57.57 16.14 -16.59
CA ARG A 211 58.20 17.19 -15.83
C ARG A 211 59.11 16.65 -14.73
N UNK A 212 58.81 15.53 -14.14
CA UNK A 212 59.61 14.85 -13.25
C UNK A 212 60.80 14.31 -13.88
N UNK A 213 60.70 14.08 -15.05
CA UNK A 213 61.78 13.64 -15.74
C UNK A 213 62.67 14.72 -16.13
N UNK A 214 62.17 15.74 -16.23
CA UNK A 214 62.86 16.84 -16.50
C UNK A 214 63.34 17.50 -15.36
N GLY A 215 63.33 17.12 -14.19
CA GLY A 215 63.79 17.71 -12.93
C GLY A 215 63.00 18.95 -12.51
N ILE A 216 61.88 19.23 -13.14
CA ILE A 216 61.05 20.42 -12.94
C ILE A 216 59.95 20.16 -11.89
N SER A 217 59.54 18.90 -11.73
CA SER A 217 58.51 18.44 -10.71
C SER A 217 59.11 17.44 -9.74
N SER A 218 58.53 17.34 -8.57
CA SER A 218 58.93 16.38 -7.55
C SER A 218 58.28 15.00 -7.75
N GLU A 219 58.89 13.96 -7.21
CA GLU A 219 58.29 12.61 -7.20
C GLU A 219 56.97 12.61 -6.38
N ILE A 220 56.84 13.46 -5.36
CA ILE A 220 55.62 13.66 -4.60
C ILE A 220 54.47 14.10 -5.54
N ASP A 221 54.75 14.99 -6.47
CA ASP A 221 53.72 15.47 -7.43
C ASP A 221 53.29 14.38 -8.38
N VAL A 222 54.22 13.50 -8.83
CA VAL A 222 53.88 12.32 -9.66
C VAL A 222 52.98 11.37 -8.87
N LEU A 223 53.30 11.08 -7.62
CA LEU A 223 52.50 10.22 -6.77
C LEU A 223 51.10 10.80 -6.48
N ARG A 224 51.03 12.12 -6.29
CA ARG A 224 49.76 12.85 -6.12
C ARG A 224 48.90 12.72 -7.39
N ALA A 225 49.47 12.93 -8.55
CA ALA A 225 48.78 12.80 -9.85
C ALA A 225 48.30 11.35 -10.07
N LYS A 226 49.17 10.36 -9.73
CA LYS A 226 48.81 8.94 -9.79
C LYS A 226 47.63 8.59 -8.86
N THR A 227 47.60 9.16 -7.65
CA THR A 227 46.47 8.98 -6.71
C THR A 227 45.15 9.43 -7.34
N GLN A 228 45.15 10.63 -7.99
CA GLN A 228 43.96 11.13 -8.66
C GLN A 228 43.51 10.23 -9.83
N LEU A 229 44.46 9.68 -10.57
CA LEU A 229 44.20 8.74 -11.65
C LEU A 229 43.49 7.48 -11.14
N GLU A 230 44.02 6.91 -10.03
CA GLU A 230 43.43 5.68 -9.48
C GLU A 230 42.04 5.94 -8.86
N VAL A 231 41.81 7.12 -8.26
CA VAL A 231 40.46 7.54 -7.79
C VAL A 231 39.47 7.60 -8.96
N ALA A 232 39.88 8.14 -10.12
CA ALA A 232 39.00 8.21 -11.30
C ALA A 232 38.67 6.80 -11.84
N LYS A 233 39.64 5.88 -11.82
CA LYS A 233 39.40 4.45 -12.21
C LYS A 233 38.38 3.79 -11.28
N GLU A 234 38.53 4.02 -9.96
CA GLU A 234 37.59 3.48 -8.95
C GLU A 234 36.18 4.04 -9.21
N ALA A 235 36.01 5.33 -9.46
CA ALA A 235 34.74 5.96 -9.73
C ALA A 235 34.02 5.32 -10.93
N ILE A 236 34.75 5.02 -12.03
CA ILE A 236 34.20 4.32 -13.20
C ILE A 236 33.67 2.92 -12.81
N ALA A 237 34.47 2.16 -12.05
CA ALA A 237 34.05 0.82 -11.62
C ALA A 237 32.78 0.91 -10.75
N ARG A 238 32.72 1.91 -9.86
CA ARG A 238 31.58 2.15 -8.97
C ARG A 238 30.32 2.53 -9.78
N TYR A 239 30.41 3.44 -10.74
CA TYR A 239 29.24 3.82 -11.55
C TYR A 239 28.75 2.68 -12.46
N LYS A 240 29.67 1.83 -12.96
CA LYS A 240 29.27 0.60 -13.68
C LYS A 240 28.47 -0.33 -12.79
N GLN A 241 28.87 -0.46 -11.51
CA GLN A 241 28.14 -1.28 -10.52
C GLN A 241 26.74 -0.65 -10.26
N ILE A 242 26.66 0.64 -10.01
CA ILE A 242 25.39 1.35 -9.73
C ILE A 242 24.42 1.16 -10.91
N LEU A 243 24.86 1.39 -12.13
CA LEU A 243 24.02 1.21 -13.33
C LEU A 243 23.48 -0.21 -13.45
N ALA A 244 24.31 -1.21 -13.14
CA ALA A 244 23.86 -2.62 -13.15
C ALA A 244 22.78 -2.85 -12.07
N GLN A 245 22.96 -2.24 -10.89
CA GLN A 245 21.98 -2.32 -9.79
C GLN A 245 20.67 -1.61 -10.14
N ASP A 246 20.73 -0.43 -10.76
CA ASP A 246 19.55 0.31 -11.24
C ASP A 246 18.76 -0.52 -12.25
N LYS A 247 19.49 -1.13 -13.21
CA LYS A 247 18.87 -1.99 -14.22
C LYS A 247 18.19 -3.21 -13.55
N ASN A 248 18.87 -3.86 -12.60
CA ASN A 248 18.29 -4.98 -11.85
C ASN A 248 17.04 -4.55 -11.07
N ASN A 249 17.06 -3.36 -10.49
CA ASN A 249 15.92 -2.81 -9.76
C ASN A 249 14.74 -2.50 -10.71
N LEU A 250 15.02 -1.94 -11.89
CA LEU A 250 13.98 -1.73 -12.91
C LEU A 250 13.36 -3.07 -13.34
N ASP A 251 14.18 -4.09 -13.58
CA ASP A 251 13.70 -5.43 -13.96
C ASP A 251 12.80 -6.03 -12.87
N LEU A 252 13.18 -5.84 -11.61
CA LEU A 252 12.34 -6.27 -10.48
C LEU A 252 11.00 -5.51 -10.44
N LEU A 253 11.05 -4.18 -10.60
CA LEU A 253 9.85 -3.33 -10.58
C LEU A 253 8.92 -3.63 -11.75
N THR A 254 9.46 -3.95 -12.93
CA THR A 254 8.64 -4.30 -14.09
C THR A 254 8.16 -5.76 -14.06
N GLY A 255 8.86 -6.63 -13.31
CA GLY A 255 8.56 -8.06 -13.30
C GLY A 255 9.05 -8.80 -14.54
N GLU A 256 9.73 -8.09 -15.46
CA GLU A 256 10.34 -8.59 -16.69
C GLU A 256 11.61 -7.82 -17.01
N VAL A 257 12.46 -8.37 -17.88
CA VAL A 257 13.69 -7.70 -18.31
C VAL A 257 13.35 -6.49 -19.19
N VAL A 258 13.72 -5.30 -18.74
CA VAL A 258 13.51 -4.04 -19.50
C VAL A 258 14.47 -4.02 -20.69
N PRO A 259 13.97 -3.84 -21.93
CA PRO A 259 14.85 -3.70 -23.11
C PRO A 259 15.80 -2.50 -22.98
N MET A 260 17.06 -2.70 -23.36
CA MET A 260 18.12 -1.68 -23.26
C MET A 260 17.80 -0.42 -24.10
N GLU A 261 17.08 -0.60 -25.21
CA GLU A 261 16.68 0.52 -26.10
C GLU A 261 15.66 1.47 -25.47
N LEU A 262 15.01 1.07 -24.36
CA LEU A 262 14.10 1.94 -23.62
C LEU A 262 14.82 2.76 -22.55
N LEU A 263 16.07 2.41 -22.21
CA LEU A 263 16.83 3.07 -21.16
C LEU A 263 17.54 4.33 -21.70
N PRO A 264 17.59 5.41 -20.90
CA PRO A 264 18.21 6.66 -21.36
C PRO A 264 19.73 6.56 -21.42
N GLU A 265 20.34 7.16 -22.45
CA GLU A 265 21.78 7.25 -22.57
C GLU A 265 22.42 8.36 -21.71
N GLY A 266 21.60 9.16 -21.04
CA GLY A 266 22.06 10.26 -20.16
C GLY A 266 20.98 11.29 -19.93
N LEU A 267 21.32 12.37 -19.22
CA LEU A 267 20.37 13.42 -18.81
C LEU A 267 19.66 14.11 -19.99
N LYS A 268 20.32 14.22 -21.14
CA LYS A 268 19.78 14.97 -22.31
C LYS A 268 18.54 14.29 -22.90
N GLU A 269 18.39 12.99 -22.72
CA GLU A 269 17.26 12.23 -23.25
C GLU A 269 16.05 12.24 -22.31
N LEU A 270 16.27 12.53 -21.04
CA LEU A 270 15.23 12.55 -20.02
C LEU A 270 14.27 13.71 -20.21
N LYS A 271 12.98 13.42 -20.21
CA LYS A 271 11.92 14.43 -20.22
C LYS A 271 11.27 14.47 -18.85
N PRO A 272 11.38 15.60 -18.12
CA PRO A 272 10.74 15.70 -16.80
C PRO A 272 9.23 15.59 -16.93
N PRO A 273 8.53 15.15 -15.88
CA PRO A 273 7.08 15.09 -15.92
C PRO A 273 6.45 16.49 -16.02
N LEU A 274 5.17 16.51 -16.37
CA LEU A 274 4.40 17.76 -16.47
C LEU A 274 4.39 18.48 -15.12
N ASP A 275 4.55 19.78 -15.15
CA ASP A 275 4.47 20.58 -13.93
C ASP A 275 3.00 20.70 -13.51
N ILE A 276 2.72 20.49 -12.21
CA ILE A 276 1.36 20.43 -11.67
C ILE A 276 1.20 21.33 -10.43
N SER A 277 -0.04 21.69 -10.17
CA SER A 277 -0.44 22.45 -8.98
C SER A 277 -0.92 21.48 -7.88
N PRO A 278 -0.57 21.75 -6.61
CA PRO A 278 -1.16 21.01 -5.49
C PRO A 278 -2.60 21.45 -5.19
N GLY A 279 -3.12 22.48 -5.86
CA GLY A 279 -4.41 23.12 -5.53
C GLY A 279 -4.27 24.11 -4.39
N LEU A 280 -5.35 24.86 -4.13
CA LEU A 280 -5.36 25.93 -3.12
C LEU A 280 -5.58 25.37 -1.70
N SER A 281 -6.35 24.29 -1.56
CA SER A 281 -6.70 23.69 -0.25
C SER A 281 -6.06 22.33 -0.04
N SER A 282 -5.58 22.08 1.16
CA SER A 282 -5.08 20.76 1.59
C SER A 282 -6.18 19.69 1.65
N ASP A 283 -7.46 20.07 1.56
CA ASP A 283 -8.58 19.12 1.52
C ASP A 283 -8.46 18.11 0.36
N ILE A 284 -7.71 18.44 -0.68
CA ILE A 284 -7.38 17.53 -1.80
C ILE A 284 -6.74 16.22 -1.31
N LEU A 285 -6.02 16.28 -0.19
CA LEU A 285 -5.39 15.09 0.41
C LEU A 285 -6.40 14.02 0.81
N LEU A 286 -7.64 14.41 1.11
CA LEU A 286 -8.71 13.46 1.49
C LEU A 286 -9.13 12.56 0.31
N MET A 287 -8.69 12.89 -0.90
CA MET A 287 -8.93 12.08 -2.11
C MET A 287 -7.77 11.10 -2.39
N ARG A 288 -6.70 11.15 -1.61
CA ARG A 288 -5.58 10.20 -1.77
C ARG A 288 -6.02 8.78 -1.44
N PRO A 289 -5.63 7.78 -2.24
CA PRO A 289 -6.05 6.40 -1.99
C PRO A 289 -5.63 5.86 -0.62
N ASP A 290 -4.45 6.21 -0.12
CA ASP A 290 -3.99 5.78 1.21
C ASP A 290 -4.86 6.37 2.34
N VAL A 291 -5.29 7.64 2.20
CA VAL A 291 -6.20 8.31 3.15
C VAL A 291 -7.59 7.67 3.08
N MET A 292 -8.08 7.41 1.86
CA MET A 292 -9.39 6.75 1.64
C MET A 292 -9.39 5.34 2.21
N ALA A 293 -8.30 4.57 2.05
CA ALA A 293 -8.16 3.24 2.64
C ALA A 293 -8.25 3.31 4.18
N ALA A 294 -7.58 4.28 4.79
CA ALA A 294 -7.63 4.48 6.24
C ALA A 294 -9.04 4.89 6.71
N GLU A 295 -9.76 5.70 5.92
CA GLU A 295 -11.16 6.08 6.21
C GLU A 295 -12.08 4.85 6.17
N HIS A 296 -11.93 3.98 5.15
CA HIS A 296 -12.72 2.75 5.06
C HIS A 296 -12.43 1.82 6.26
N MET A 297 -11.17 1.71 6.69
CA MET A 297 -10.83 0.94 7.90
C MET A 297 -11.50 1.53 9.15
N LEU A 298 -11.55 2.86 9.28
CA LEU A 298 -12.25 3.53 10.37
C LEU A 298 -13.76 3.20 10.36
N LYS A 299 -14.37 3.18 9.17
CA LYS A 299 -15.79 2.79 8.99
C LYS A 299 -16.00 1.32 9.35
N ALA A 300 -15.05 0.44 9.00
CA ALA A 300 -15.11 -0.99 9.33
C ALA A 300 -15.15 -1.18 10.86
N TYR A 301 -14.25 -0.52 11.60
CA TYR A 301 -14.25 -0.58 13.07
C TYR A 301 -15.48 0.10 13.70
N ASN A 302 -16.02 1.14 13.05
CA ASN A 302 -17.29 1.72 13.46
C ASN A 302 -18.45 0.72 13.33
N ALA A 303 -18.46 -0.06 12.26
CA ALA A 303 -19.45 -1.12 12.05
C ALA A 303 -19.28 -2.26 13.08
N GLN A 304 -18.05 -2.59 13.47
CA GLN A 304 -17.76 -3.59 14.51
C GLN A 304 -18.42 -3.24 15.86
N ILE A 305 -18.47 -1.94 16.20
CA ILE A 305 -19.19 -1.49 17.43
C ILE A 305 -20.68 -1.91 17.36
N GLY A 306 -21.29 -1.87 16.17
CA GLY A 306 -22.67 -2.31 15.96
C GLY A 306 -22.85 -3.77 16.30
N ALA A 307 -21.93 -4.63 15.85
CA ALA A 307 -21.94 -6.06 16.18
C ALA A 307 -21.76 -6.31 17.68
N ALA A 308 -20.84 -5.57 18.31
CA ALA A 308 -20.58 -5.66 19.75
C ALA A 308 -21.78 -5.18 20.59
N ARG A 309 -22.49 -4.14 20.14
CA ARG A 309 -23.74 -3.66 20.78
C ARG A 309 -24.85 -4.71 20.65
N ALA A 310 -24.98 -5.32 19.46
CA ALA A 310 -26.01 -6.33 19.22
C ALA A 310 -25.84 -7.57 20.14
N ALA A 311 -24.62 -7.83 20.60
CA ALA A 311 -24.33 -8.96 21.51
C ALA A 311 -24.98 -8.81 22.90
N PHE A 312 -25.44 -7.62 23.30
CA PHE A 312 -26.21 -7.43 24.52
C PHE A 312 -27.67 -7.87 24.38
N PHE A 313 -28.17 -8.10 23.18
CA PHE A 313 -29.56 -8.41 22.85
C PHE A 313 -29.75 -9.91 22.59
N PRO A 314 -31.01 -10.39 22.62
CA PRO A 314 -31.26 -11.81 22.35
C PRO A 314 -30.80 -12.23 20.95
N ARG A 315 -30.09 -13.37 20.89
CA ARG A 315 -29.74 -14.05 19.65
C ARG A 315 -30.83 -15.08 19.35
N ILE A 316 -31.43 -14.98 18.19
CA ILE A 316 -32.52 -15.85 17.75
C ILE A 316 -32.00 -16.76 16.65
N SER A 317 -32.08 -18.07 16.85
CA SER A 317 -31.68 -19.04 15.84
C SER A 317 -32.82 -20.02 15.55
N LEU A 318 -32.82 -20.55 14.33
CA LEU A 318 -33.81 -21.53 13.89
C LEU A 318 -33.09 -22.78 13.37
N THR A 319 -33.47 -23.91 13.94
CA THR A 319 -33.15 -25.24 13.40
C THR A 319 -34.41 -25.86 12.86
N THR A 320 -34.43 -26.26 11.61
CA THR A 320 -35.54 -27.01 11.03
C THR A 320 -34.99 -28.07 10.08
N LEU A 321 -35.37 -29.33 10.38
CA LEU A 321 -34.88 -30.51 9.68
C LEU A 321 -36.07 -31.38 9.26
N LEU A 322 -36.06 -31.89 8.06
CA LEU A 322 -37.05 -32.83 7.52
C LEU A 322 -36.32 -34.06 6.98
N GLY A 323 -36.73 -35.24 7.38
CA GLY A 323 -36.03 -36.46 6.93
C GLY A 323 -36.62 -37.73 7.44
N THR A 324 -35.76 -38.69 7.75
CA THR A 324 -36.12 -40.03 8.27
C THR A 324 -35.28 -40.36 9.50
N ALA A 325 -35.85 -41.17 10.40
CA ALA A 325 -35.15 -41.66 11.57
C ALA A 325 -35.62 -43.07 11.96
N SER A 326 -34.70 -43.90 12.43
CA SER A 326 -35.01 -45.29 12.84
C SER A 326 -34.05 -45.76 13.95
N ARG A 327 -34.44 -46.77 14.68
CA ARG A 327 -33.58 -47.46 15.66
C ARG A 327 -32.58 -48.40 15.00
N GLU A 328 -32.86 -48.82 13.78
CA GLU A 328 -31.99 -49.71 12.99
C GLU A 328 -31.68 -49.06 11.64
N LEU A 329 -30.49 -49.27 11.17
CA LEU A 329 -30.06 -48.71 9.85
C LEU A 329 -30.93 -49.25 8.71
N SER A 330 -31.35 -50.53 8.80
CA SER A 330 -32.21 -51.16 7.83
C SER A 330 -33.61 -50.52 7.73
N GLY A 331 -34.10 -49.93 8.82
CA GLY A 331 -35.40 -49.27 8.89
C GLY A 331 -35.39 -47.80 8.52
N LEU A 332 -34.25 -47.24 8.19
CA LEU A 332 -34.07 -45.76 7.98
C LEU A 332 -34.99 -45.20 6.88
N PHE A 333 -35.23 -45.97 5.84
CA PHE A 333 -36.10 -45.57 4.72
C PHE A 333 -37.40 -46.36 4.66
N GLY A 334 -37.71 -47.08 5.74
CA GLY A 334 -38.92 -47.87 5.83
C GLY A 334 -40.18 -47.04 6.07
N SER A 335 -41.37 -47.70 5.91
CA SER A 335 -42.64 -47.05 6.19
C SER A 335 -42.68 -46.59 7.67
N GLY A 336 -43.09 -45.34 7.91
CA GLY A 336 -43.20 -44.75 9.22
C GLY A 336 -41.92 -44.10 9.77
N SER A 337 -40.82 -44.10 9.00
CA SER A 337 -39.55 -43.49 9.43
C SER A 337 -39.52 -41.96 9.29
N LYS A 338 -40.52 -41.31 8.66
CA LYS A 338 -40.57 -39.85 8.47
C LYS A 338 -40.42 -39.12 9.82
N SER A 339 -39.54 -38.14 9.83
CA SER A 339 -39.26 -37.30 11.01
C SER A 339 -39.06 -35.85 10.60
N TRP A 340 -39.44 -34.95 11.48
CA TRP A 340 -39.17 -33.53 11.33
C TRP A 340 -38.85 -32.91 12.67
N ASN A 341 -38.05 -31.83 12.63
CA ASN A 341 -37.71 -31.01 13.78
C ASN A 341 -37.90 -29.55 13.42
N PHE A 342 -38.55 -28.78 14.28
CA PHE A 342 -38.68 -27.33 14.18
C PHE A 342 -38.37 -26.76 15.56
N GLN A 343 -37.24 -26.09 15.68
CA GLN A 343 -36.70 -25.65 16.98
C GLN A 343 -36.18 -24.21 16.86
N PRO A 344 -37.05 -23.21 17.08
CA PRO A 344 -36.59 -21.87 17.33
C PRO A 344 -35.96 -21.78 18.73
N GLN A 345 -34.83 -21.05 18.80
CA GLN A 345 -34.11 -20.89 20.06
C GLN A 345 -33.78 -19.41 20.25
N VAL A 346 -33.99 -18.92 21.48
CA VAL A 346 -33.63 -17.56 21.86
C VAL A 346 -32.64 -17.64 23.01
N ILE A 347 -31.49 -17.05 22.86
CA ILE A 347 -30.45 -16.96 23.91
C ILE A 347 -30.16 -15.49 24.17
N MET A 348 -30.30 -15.07 25.43
CA MET A 348 -29.98 -13.69 25.85
C MET A 348 -28.98 -13.75 27.01
N PRO A 349 -27.83 -13.07 26.90
CA PRO A 349 -26.94 -13.01 28.07
C PRO A 349 -27.55 -12.12 29.14
N ILE A 350 -27.78 -12.68 30.34
CA ILE A 350 -28.26 -11.92 31.52
C ILE A 350 -27.06 -11.35 32.27
N PHE A 351 -26.01 -12.14 32.40
CA PHE A 351 -24.73 -11.69 32.93
C PHE A 351 -23.59 -12.40 32.20
N ASP A 352 -22.83 -11.62 31.44
CA ASP A 352 -21.62 -12.12 30.77
C ASP A 352 -20.61 -10.95 30.62
N ALA A 353 -19.63 -10.93 31.50
CA ALA A 353 -18.58 -9.91 31.53
C ALA A 353 -17.81 -9.81 30.19
N ARG A 354 -17.73 -10.92 29.42
CA ARG A 354 -17.06 -10.94 28.11
C ARG A 354 -17.74 -10.00 27.11
N VAL A 355 -19.05 -9.86 27.14
CA VAL A 355 -19.82 -8.98 26.25
C VAL A 355 -19.45 -7.51 26.52
N TYR A 356 -19.30 -7.13 27.79
CA TYR A 356 -18.91 -5.76 28.18
C TYR A 356 -17.49 -5.45 27.69
N GLU A 357 -16.56 -6.37 27.89
CA GLU A 357 -15.16 -6.18 27.47
C GLU A 357 -15.02 -6.23 25.93
N ALA A 358 -15.78 -7.05 25.24
CA ALA A 358 -15.79 -7.07 23.76
C ALA A 358 -16.30 -5.73 23.20
N HIS A 359 -17.33 -5.15 23.82
CA HIS A 359 -17.83 -3.81 23.41
C HIS A 359 -16.80 -2.71 23.71
N ARG A 360 -16.13 -2.81 24.86
CA ARG A 360 -15.04 -1.89 25.22
C ARG A 360 -13.88 -2.01 24.22
N ALA A 361 -13.47 -3.23 23.88
CA ALA A 361 -12.42 -3.50 22.90
C ALA A 361 -12.76 -2.90 21.52
N ALA A 362 -14.00 -3.12 21.05
CA ALA A 362 -14.46 -2.58 19.75
C ALA A 362 -14.37 -1.04 19.71
N LYS A 363 -14.70 -0.37 20.82
CA LYS A 363 -14.56 1.11 20.92
C LYS A 363 -13.10 1.53 20.84
N ILE A 364 -12.20 0.83 21.54
CA ILE A 364 -10.76 1.14 21.54
C ILE A 364 -10.18 0.89 20.13
N GLU A 365 -10.57 -0.19 19.47
CA GLU A 365 -10.14 -0.50 18.10
C GLU A 365 -10.55 0.59 17.11
N ARG A 366 -11.76 1.16 17.28
CA ARG A 366 -12.20 2.32 16.49
C ARG A 366 -11.33 3.56 16.78
N GLU A 367 -10.97 3.81 18.04
CA GLU A 367 -10.08 4.95 18.39
C GLU A 367 -8.67 4.76 17.82
N ILE A 368 -8.16 3.52 17.79
CA ILE A 368 -6.88 3.19 17.12
C ILE A 368 -6.99 3.48 15.61
N ALA A 369 -8.10 3.08 14.99
CA ALA A 369 -8.32 3.34 13.55
C ALA A 369 -8.44 4.85 13.28
N LEU A 370 -9.08 5.61 14.18
CA LEU A 370 -9.16 7.07 14.08
C LEU A 370 -7.76 7.70 14.14
N ALA A 371 -6.94 7.31 15.10
CA ALA A 371 -5.58 7.82 15.22
C ALA A 371 -4.73 7.47 13.97
N ASN A 372 -4.90 6.29 13.41
CA ASN A 372 -4.23 5.88 12.15
C ASN A 372 -4.69 6.73 10.97
N TYR A 373 -5.99 6.99 10.85
CA TYR A 373 -6.56 7.87 9.81
C TYR A 373 -5.96 9.28 9.91
N GLU A 374 -5.96 9.87 11.10
CA GLU A 374 -5.41 11.20 11.35
C GLU A 374 -3.91 11.26 11.03
N LYS A 375 -3.15 10.24 11.45
CA LYS A 375 -1.71 10.12 11.17
C LYS A 375 -1.46 10.04 9.66
N THR A 376 -2.26 9.28 8.92
CA THR A 376 -2.13 9.15 7.46
C THR A 376 -2.30 10.52 6.78
N ILE A 377 -3.30 11.31 7.21
CA ILE A 377 -3.51 12.67 6.69
C ILE A 377 -2.30 13.57 6.99
N GLN A 378 -1.77 13.52 8.23
CA GLN A 378 -0.60 14.32 8.63
C GLN A 378 0.64 13.94 7.82
N VAL A 379 0.88 12.64 7.57
CA VAL A 379 1.98 12.16 6.72
C VAL A 379 1.82 12.68 5.29
N ALA A 380 0.61 12.57 4.74
CA ALA A 380 0.31 13.07 3.39
C ALA A 380 0.56 14.58 3.27
N PHE A 381 0.13 15.36 4.27
CA PHE A 381 0.35 16.83 4.30
C PHE A 381 1.85 17.14 4.35
N ARG A 382 2.61 16.46 5.21
CA ARG A 382 4.07 16.64 5.29
C ARG A 382 4.73 16.32 3.95
N GLU A 383 4.39 15.18 3.33
CA GLU A 383 4.98 14.76 2.05
C GLU A 383 4.81 15.83 0.96
N VAL A 384 3.60 16.36 0.82
CA VAL A 384 3.34 17.42 -0.17
C VAL A 384 4.08 18.71 0.22
N SER A 385 4.07 19.08 1.50
CA SER A 385 4.78 20.28 1.98
C SER A 385 6.28 20.19 1.71
N ASP A 386 6.89 19.02 1.95
CA ASP A 386 8.33 18.79 1.69
C ASP A 386 8.64 18.95 0.20
N VAL A 387 7.82 18.38 -0.69
CA VAL A 387 7.98 18.50 -2.14
C VAL A 387 7.81 19.97 -2.59
N LEU A 388 6.85 20.69 -2.02
CA LEU A 388 6.66 22.12 -2.32
C LEU A 388 7.88 22.94 -1.91
N ALA A 389 8.50 22.66 -0.76
CA ALA A 389 9.73 23.33 -0.33
C ALA A 389 10.88 23.07 -1.30
N VAL A 390 11.04 21.82 -1.78
CA VAL A 390 12.01 21.49 -2.82
C VAL A 390 11.71 22.28 -4.10
N LYS A 391 10.47 22.25 -4.59
CA LYS A 391 10.04 22.94 -5.80
C LYS A 391 10.30 24.44 -5.71
N GLY A 392 10.06 25.04 -4.54
CA GLY A 392 10.23 26.47 -4.30
C GLY A 392 11.68 26.95 -4.26
N THR A 393 12.65 26.02 -4.04
CA THR A 393 14.07 26.38 -3.87
C THR A 393 14.99 25.80 -4.93
N VAL A 394 14.58 24.78 -5.67
CA VAL A 394 15.47 24.04 -6.59
C VAL A 394 16.07 24.91 -7.72
N CYS A 395 15.31 25.87 -8.23
CA CYS A 395 15.80 26.78 -9.28
C CYS A 395 16.93 27.67 -8.77
N GLU A 396 16.82 28.19 -7.56
CA GLU A 396 17.86 29.01 -6.91
C GLU A 396 19.12 28.17 -6.68
N GLN A 397 18.98 26.96 -6.12
CA GLN A 397 20.08 26.02 -5.89
C GLN A 397 20.80 25.69 -7.22
N LYS A 398 20.03 25.38 -8.28
CA LYS A 398 20.55 25.07 -9.61
C LYS A 398 21.38 26.25 -10.17
N ASN A 399 20.86 27.49 -10.12
CA ASN A 399 21.51 28.67 -10.64
C ASN A 399 22.82 28.97 -9.89
N ALA A 400 22.82 28.83 -8.57
CA ALA A 400 24.01 28.99 -7.73
C ALA A 400 25.09 27.94 -8.10
N THR A 401 24.67 26.67 -8.25
CA THR A 401 25.57 25.56 -8.60
C THR A 401 26.14 25.74 -10.00
N LEU A 402 25.35 26.19 -10.96
CA LEU A 402 25.84 26.51 -12.35
C LEU A 402 26.91 27.60 -12.33
N SER A 403 26.69 28.66 -11.54
CA SER A 403 27.67 29.77 -11.40
C SER A 403 28.97 29.27 -10.72
N LEU A 404 28.84 28.41 -9.70
CA LEU A 404 29.99 27.78 -9.02
C LEU A 404 30.80 26.93 -10.00
N VAL A 405 30.15 26.06 -10.79
CA VAL A 405 30.84 25.20 -11.77
C VAL A 405 31.57 26.05 -12.85
N ASP A 406 30.92 27.10 -13.34
CA ASP A 406 31.54 28.00 -14.33
C ASP A 406 32.80 28.66 -13.75
N SER A 407 32.72 29.16 -12.51
CA SER A 407 33.87 29.79 -11.82
C SER A 407 35.01 28.79 -11.61
N LEU A 408 34.68 27.55 -11.16
CA LEU A 408 35.68 26.49 -10.92
C LEU A 408 36.34 26.05 -12.24
N ARG A 409 35.58 25.95 -13.36
CA ARG A 409 36.13 25.62 -14.69
C ARG A 409 37.12 26.64 -15.14
N LYS A 410 36.79 27.93 -15.01
CA LYS A 410 37.70 29.05 -15.38
C LYS A 410 38.96 29.02 -14.51
N THR A 411 38.81 28.86 -13.19
CA THR A 411 39.94 28.78 -12.26
C THR A 411 40.85 27.59 -12.59
N TYR A 412 40.25 26.41 -12.87
CA TYR A 412 41.01 25.21 -13.26
C TYR A 412 41.82 25.46 -14.56
N GLY A 413 41.20 26.06 -15.56
CA GLY A 413 41.89 26.40 -16.82
C GLY A 413 43.09 27.33 -16.59
N LEU A 414 42.92 28.39 -15.79
CA LEU A 414 44.00 29.31 -15.45
C LEU A 414 45.10 28.64 -14.63
N ALA A 415 44.74 27.84 -13.63
CA ALA A 415 45.72 27.14 -12.78
C ALA A 415 46.54 26.13 -13.63
N LYS A 416 45.90 25.43 -14.57
CA LYS A 416 46.57 24.50 -15.49
C LYS A 416 47.60 25.24 -16.36
N ILE A 417 47.22 26.36 -17.01
CA ILE A 417 48.11 27.19 -17.85
C ILE A 417 49.31 27.72 -17.03
N ARG A 418 49.07 28.23 -15.80
CA ARG A 418 50.12 28.74 -14.91
C ARG A 418 51.11 27.62 -14.52
N TYR A 419 50.61 26.42 -14.20
CA TYR A 419 51.45 25.25 -13.94
C TYR A 419 52.28 24.83 -15.16
N GLU A 420 51.65 24.77 -16.35
CA GLU A 420 52.32 24.40 -17.59
C GLU A 420 53.49 25.38 -17.93
N ASN A 421 53.31 26.65 -17.60
CA ASN A 421 54.34 27.70 -17.81
C ASN A 421 55.33 27.82 -16.62
N GLY A 422 55.23 26.94 -15.60
CA GLY A 422 56.16 26.93 -14.48
C GLY A 422 55.99 28.06 -13.45
N ILE A 423 54.85 28.79 -13.50
CA ILE A 423 54.53 29.89 -12.60
C ILE A 423 54.05 29.37 -11.25
N ASP A 424 53.22 28.33 -11.25
CA ASP A 424 52.63 27.72 -10.04
C ASP A 424 53.04 26.25 -9.92
N ASN A 425 52.88 25.71 -8.70
CA ASN A 425 53.16 24.32 -8.38
C ASN A 425 51.90 23.44 -8.70
N TYR A 426 52.08 22.12 -8.73
CA TYR A 426 50.99 21.16 -9.01
C TYR A 426 49.87 21.21 -8.00
N LEU A 427 50.19 21.57 -6.74
CA LEU A 427 49.19 21.60 -5.66
C LEU A 427 48.07 22.60 -5.96
N SER A 428 48.36 23.73 -6.59
CA SER A 428 47.39 24.74 -6.97
C SER A 428 46.38 24.19 -8.01
N VAL A 429 46.84 23.37 -8.97
CA VAL A 429 45.98 22.69 -9.94
C VAL A 429 45.12 21.65 -9.27
N LEU A 430 45.72 20.84 -8.39
CA LEU A 430 45.06 19.76 -7.68
C LEU A 430 43.90 20.25 -6.79
N ASP A 431 44.10 21.38 -6.10
CA ASP A 431 43.11 21.97 -5.20
C ASP A 431 41.83 22.39 -5.94
N VAL A 432 42.00 23.09 -7.08
CA VAL A 432 40.85 23.49 -7.90
C VAL A 432 40.21 22.27 -8.55
N GLN A 433 41.03 21.33 -8.99
CA GLN A 433 40.58 20.11 -9.64
C GLN A 433 39.67 19.27 -8.70
N ARG A 434 40.04 19.17 -7.41
CA ARG A 434 39.23 18.49 -6.38
C ARG A 434 37.87 19.17 -6.12
N SER A 435 37.88 20.52 -6.28
CA SER A 435 36.64 21.31 -6.08
C SER A 435 35.68 21.18 -7.26
N LEU A 436 36.24 20.98 -8.48
CA LEU A 436 35.46 20.89 -9.72
C LEU A 436 34.89 19.49 -9.95
N PHE A 437 35.59 18.42 -9.57
CA PHE A 437 35.23 17.01 -9.76
C PHE A 437 35.07 16.26 -8.43
#